data_828ead65f55058d8404a7c6fc7ed74dd
#
_entry.id   828ead65f55058d8404a7c6fc7ed74dd
#
_cell.length_a   1.000
_cell.length_b   1.000
_cell.length_c   1.000
_cell.angle_alpha   90.00
_cell.angle_beta   90.00
_cell.angle_gamma   90.00
#
_symmetry.space_group_name_H-M   'P 1'
#
loop_
_entity.id
_entity.type
_entity.pdbx_description
1 polymer ?
#
loop_
_entity_poly.entity_id
_entity_poly.type
_entity_poly.pdbx_seq_one_letter_code
_entity_poly.pdbx_strand_id
1 'polypeptide(L)'
;EKYEKNHAMLQYFQLQTRSHFFINCLKSLYNMLELHEYEKMQRMILAFSNHLRYIFHDNLKVVPLKYELEEVNDYYNIILMDRSKPILLMQQNDNSLSDYQVPPLLIQTFLENSVKYNAQSDKLLCFSIHIEKTFYNDKPYVLFKLSDNGVGYGKDMLDKLNCEESDLYEDYHVGITNLKKRIELIYGTNYYITFYNEPAGVACTLIYLPLEDTI
;
A
#
# COMPACT_ATOMS: atom_id res chain seq x y z
N GLU A 1 9.44 21.98 -16.75
CA GLU A 1 9.95 22.44 -15.44
C GLU A 1 9.03 22.05 -14.27
N LYS A 2 7.74 22.41 -14.26
CA LYS A 2 6.78 21.99 -13.22
C LYS A 2 6.58 20.46 -13.17
N TYR A 3 6.57 19.81 -14.33
CA TYR A 3 6.44 18.36 -14.47
C TYR A 3 7.67 17.62 -13.92
N GLU A 4 8.89 18.09 -14.28
CA GLU A 4 10.16 17.52 -13.82
C GLU A 4 10.33 17.69 -12.30
N LYS A 5 9.93 18.85 -11.75
CA LYS A 5 9.95 19.10 -10.32
C LYS A 5 8.99 18.17 -9.56
N ASN A 6 7.78 17.98 -10.07
CA ASN A 6 6.81 17.05 -9.47
C ASN A 6 7.29 15.59 -9.53
N HIS A 7 7.92 15.19 -10.64
CA HIS A 7 8.49 13.86 -10.81
C HIS A 7 9.64 13.59 -9.83
N ALA A 8 10.60 14.53 -9.74
CA ALA A 8 11.70 14.43 -8.78
C ALA A 8 11.21 14.42 -7.32
N MET A 9 10.17 15.17 -7.01
CA MET A 9 9.56 15.21 -5.68
C MET A 9 8.86 13.90 -5.33
N LEU A 10 8.16 13.26 -6.29
CA LEU A 10 7.57 11.94 -6.12
C LEU A 10 8.63 10.85 -5.88
N GLN A 11 9.74 10.88 -6.61
CA GLN A 11 10.87 9.98 -6.40
C GLN A 11 11.51 10.17 -5.02
N TYR A 12 11.72 11.43 -4.58
CA TYR A 12 12.26 11.74 -3.25
C TYR A 12 11.38 11.19 -2.12
N PHE A 13 10.07 11.37 -2.19
CA PHE A 13 9.13 10.85 -1.20
C PHE A 13 9.06 9.32 -1.20
N GLN A 14 9.24 8.67 -2.33
CA GLN A 14 9.35 7.21 -2.40
C GLN A 14 10.56 6.67 -1.64
N LEU A 15 11.69 7.35 -1.71
CA LEU A 15 12.95 6.92 -1.08
C LEU A 15 12.98 7.15 0.43
N GLN A 16 12.37 8.23 0.92
CA GLN A 16 12.44 8.62 2.33
C GLN A 16 11.71 7.65 3.28
N THR A 17 10.58 7.10 2.86
CA THR A 17 9.75 6.21 3.70
C THR A 17 10.34 4.79 3.86
N ARG A 18 11.37 4.42 3.07
CA ARG A 18 11.81 3.04 2.86
C ARG A 18 13.14 2.65 3.48
N SER A 19 13.95 3.63 3.88
CA SER A 19 15.28 3.34 4.44
C SER A 19 15.19 2.42 5.67
N HIS A 20 14.21 2.62 6.53
CA HIS A 20 14.01 1.81 7.73
C HIS A 20 13.58 0.36 7.39
N PHE A 21 12.73 0.17 6.39
CA PHE A 21 12.35 -1.16 5.93
C PHE A 21 13.56 -1.93 5.37
N PHE A 22 14.37 -1.30 4.53
CA PHE A 22 15.57 -1.93 3.97
C PHE A 22 16.58 -2.35 5.05
N ILE A 23 16.81 -1.47 6.04
CA ILE A 23 17.68 -1.78 7.16
C ILE A 23 17.14 -2.97 7.97
N ASN A 24 15.83 -3.04 8.19
CA ASN A 24 15.21 -4.17 8.89
C ASN A 24 15.36 -5.47 8.11
N CYS A 25 15.10 -5.46 6.78
CA CYS A 25 15.31 -6.63 5.93
C CYS A 25 16.77 -7.14 6.02
N LEU A 26 17.77 -6.24 5.95
CA LEU A 26 19.18 -6.62 6.08
C LEU A 26 19.51 -7.20 7.47
N LYS A 27 18.95 -6.64 8.55
CA LYS A 27 19.09 -7.18 9.90
C LYS A 27 18.47 -8.57 10.02
N SER A 28 17.29 -8.77 9.43
CA SER A 28 16.63 -10.08 9.46
C SER A 28 17.42 -11.12 8.67
N LEU A 29 17.98 -10.76 7.52
CA LEU A 29 18.90 -11.63 6.77
C LEU A 29 20.13 -12.00 7.58
N TYR A 30 20.73 -11.03 8.29
CA TYR A 30 21.87 -11.29 9.17
C TYR A 30 21.48 -12.25 10.31
N ASN A 31 20.32 -12.04 10.95
CA ASN A 31 19.85 -12.94 12.02
C ASN A 31 19.59 -14.37 11.48
N MET A 32 19.01 -14.51 10.28
CA MET A 32 18.81 -15.82 9.65
C MET A 32 20.13 -16.53 9.35
N LEU A 33 21.18 -15.79 8.98
CA LEU A 33 22.52 -16.32 8.77
C LEU A 33 23.11 -16.86 10.08
N GLU A 34 23.01 -16.10 11.18
CA GLU A 34 23.46 -16.50 12.53
C GLU A 34 22.73 -17.75 13.03
N LEU A 35 21.42 -17.88 12.73
CA LEU A 35 20.60 -19.01 13.10
C LEU A 35 20.72 -20.20 12.13
N HIS A 36 21.51 -20.08 11.07
CA HIS A 36 21.71 -21.11 10.03
C HIS A 36 20.41 -21.45 9.26
N GLU A 37 19.45 -20.50 9.18
CA GLU A 37 18.16 -20.63 8.46
C GLU A 37 18.33 -20.34 6.94
N TYR A 38 19.22 -21.06 6.26
CA TYR A 38 19.63 -20.73 4.88
C TYR A 38 18.49 -20.74 3.85
N GLU A 39 17.55 -21.69 3.95
CA GLU A 39 16.40 -21.74 3.03
C GLU A 39 15.46 -20.53 3.20
N LYS A 40 15.24 -20.10 4.44
CA LYS A 40 14.44 -18.94 4.77
C LYS A 40 15.14 -17.66 4.28
N MET A 41 16.46 -17.57 4.50
CA MET A 41 17.28 -16.47 4.00
C MET A 41 17.23 -16.35 2.46
N GLN A 42 17.35 -17.48 1.74
CA GLN A 42 17.25 -17.48 0.28
C GLN A 42 15.90 -16.96 -0.21
N ARG A 43 14.79 -17.43 0.37
CA ARG A 43 13.45 -16.94 0.05
C ARG A 43 13.30 -15.44 0.30
N MET A 44 13.82 -14.96 1.45
CA MET A 44 13.79 -13.55 1.78
C MET A 44 14.61 -12.69 0.80
N ILE A 45 15.81 -13.16 0.39
CA ILE A 45 16.63 -12.47 -0.62
C ILE A 45 15.87 -12.33 -1.94
N LEU A 46 15.18 -13.39 -2.40
CA LEU A 46 14.41 -13.35 -3.64
C LEU A 46 13.24 -12.38 -3.55
N ALA A 47 12.42 -12.47 -2.49
CA ALA A 47 11.30 -11.57 -2.28
C ALA A 47 11.77 -10.10 -2.14
N PHE A 48 12.83 -9.86 -1.40
CA PHE A 48 13.42 -8.53 -1.24
C PHE A 48 14.00 -7.99 -2.56
N SER A 49 14.63 -8.83 -3.38
CA SER A 49 15.14 -8.42 -4.70
C SER A 49 14.01 -8.05 -5.68
N ASN A 50 12.90 -8.82 -5.66
CA ASN A 50 11.72 -8.49 -6.46
C ASN A 50 11.10 -7.17 -6.02
N HIS A 51 10.93 -7.00 -4.71
CA HIS A 51 10.44 -5.75 -4.12
C HIS A 51 11.32 -4.54 -4.51
N LEU A 52 12.65 -4.66 -4.42
CA LEU A 52 13.57 -3.60 -4.86
C LEU A 52 13.41 -3.31 -6.35
N ARG A 53 13.31 -4.34 -7.19
CA ARG A 53 13.12 -4.16 -8.64
C ARG A 53 11.83 -3.42 -8.94
N TYR A 54 10.73 -3.76 -8.28
CA TYR A 54 9.46 -3.07 -8.43
C TYR A 54 9.55 -1.59 -8.05
N ILE A 55 10.20 -1.32 -6.91
CA ILE A 55 10.39 0.05 -6.39
C ILE A 55 11.26 0.92 -7.28
N PHE A 56 12.36 0.35 -7.80
CA PHE A 56 13.33 1.07 -8.60
C PHE A 56 13.05 0.98 -10.11
N HIS A 57 11.96 0.33 -10.51
CA HIS A 57 11.56 0.32 -11.91
C HIS A 57 11.13 1.74 -12.30
N ASP A 58 12.00 2.41 -13.07
CA ASP A 58 11.87 3.83 -13.43
C ASP A 58 10.58 4.13 -14.20
N ASN A 59 9.92 5.22 -13.83
CA ASN A 59 8.97 6.00 -14.61
C ASN A 59 7.57 5.41 -14.88
N LEU A 60 7.12 4.37 -14.22
CA LEU A 60 5.75 3.92 -14.41
C LEU A 60 4.81 4.83 -13.62
N LYS A 61 4.01 5.64 -14.35
CA LYS A 61 2.89 6.38 -13.76
C LYS A 61 1.86 5.41 -13.19
N VAL A 62 1.65 4.31 -13.88
CA VAL A 62 0.72 3.24 -13.54
C VAL A 62 1.33 1.88 -13.87
N VAL A 63 0.83 0.83 -13.20
CA VAL A 63 1.20 -0.58 -13.40
C VAL A 63 -0.06 -1.44 -13.53
N PRO A 64 -0.03 -2.56 -14.26
CA PRO A 64 -1.10 -3.53 -14.23
C PRO A 64 -1.38 -4.05 -12.81
N LEU A 65 -2.66 -4.18 -12.44
CA LEU A 65 -3.08 -4.62 -11.11
C LEU A 65 -2.46 -5.96 -10.69
N LYS A 66 -2.25 -6.88 -11.62
CA LYS A 66 -1.56 -8.16 -11.35
C LYS A 66 -0.17 -7.96 -10.74
N TYR A 67 0.60 -6.98 -11.22
CA TYR A 67 1.94 -6.71 -10.68
C TYR A 67 1.89 -6.01 -9.32
N GLU A 68 0.90 -5.16 -9.08
CA GLU A 68 0.66 -4.60 -7.75
C GLU A 68 0.31 -5.71 -6.73
N LEU A 69 -0.51 -6.69 -7.12
CA LEU A 69 -0.87 -7.83 -6.26
C LEU A 69 0.31 -8.80 -6.05
N GLU A 70 1.15 -9.02 -7.06
CA GLU A 70 2.40 -9.78 -6.92
C GLU A 70 3.32 -9.09 -5.90
N GLU A 71 3.48 -7.77 -6.00
CA GLU A 71 4.28 -6.98 -5.08
C GLU A 71 3.76 -7.03 -3.64
N VAL A 72 2.44 -6.94 -3.46
CA VAL A 72 1.79 -7.10 -2.14
C VAL A 72 2.10 -8.48 -1.55
N ASN A 73 2.10 -9.54 -2.35
CA ASN A 73 2.44 -10.89 -1.91
C ASN A 73 3.94 -11.02 -1.55
N ASP A 74 4.83 -10.44 -2.34
CA ASP A 74 6.27 -10.43 -2.04
C ASP A 74 6.55 -9.68 -0.73
N TYR A 75 5.96 -8.50 -0.54
CA TYR A 75 6.05 -7.76 0.70
C TYR A 75 5.48 -8.54 1.90
N TYR A 76 4.31 -9.18 1.73
CA TYR A 76 3.69 -10.03 2.74
C TYR A 76 4.60 -11.20 3.15
N ASN A 77 5.26 -11.86 2.19
CA ASN A 77 6.21 -12.92 2.46
C ASN A 77 7.42 -12.43 3.27
N ILE A 78 7.94 -11.24 2.97
CA ILE A 78 9.02 -10.60 3.73
C ILE A 78 8.58 -10.39 5.18
N ILE A 79 7.36 -9.83 5.40
CA ILE A 79 6.83 -9.59 6.75
C ILE A 79 6.68 -10.91 7.52
N LEU A 80 6.17 -11.96 6.90
CA LEU A 80 6.03 -13.28 7.54
C LEU A 80 7.36 -13.87 8.00
N MET A 81 8.44 -13.59 7.26
CA MET A 81 9.78 -14.07 7.62
C MET A 81 10.42 -13.25 8.73
N ASP A 82 10.10 -11.97 8.82
CA ASP A 82 10.72 -11.02 9.77
C ASP A 82 9.97 -10.94 11.11
N ARG A 83 8.66 -11.18 11.12
CA ARG A 83 7.84 -10.98 12.32
C ARG A 83 7.66 -12.24 13.17
N SER A 84 7.67 -12.02 14.50
CA SER A 84 7.27 -13.05 15.48
C SER A 84 5.73 -13.21 15.56
N LYS A 85 4.95 -12.25 15.05
CA LYS A 85 3.48 -12.24 15.15
C LYS A 85 2.85 -12.54 13.79
N PRO A 86 1.89 -13.46 13.73
CA PRO A 86 1.26 -13.83 12.48
C PRO A 86 0.39 -12.69 11.93
N ILE A 87 0.41 -12.58 10.62
CA ILE A 87 -0.49 -11.75 9.84
C ILE A 87 -1.20 -12.64 8.83
N LEU A 88 -2.48 -12.38 8.59
CA LEU A 88 -3.28 -13.06 7.56
C LEU A 88 -3.62 -12.06 6.47
N LEU A 89 -3.26 -12.37 5.24
CA LEU A 89 -3.65 -11.62 4.05
C LEU A 89 -4.80 -12.35 3.35
N MET A 90 -5.93 -11.66 3.19
CA MET A 90 -7.11 -12.15 2.47
C MET A 90 -7.29 -11.34 1.19
N GLN A 91 -7.46 -11.99 0.06
CA GLN A 91 -7.62 -11.34 -1.24
C GLN A 91 -8.86 -11.90 -1.96
N GLN A 92 -9.70 -10.98 -2.43
CA GLN A 92 -10.82 -11.27 -3.30
C GLN A 92 -10.83 -10.26 -4.45
N ASN A 93 -10.49 -10.71 -5.66
CA ASN A 93 -10.30 -9.83 -6.80
C ASN A 93 -11.13 -10.32 -8.00
N ASP A 94 -11.69 -9.40 -8.75
CA ASP A 94 -12.22 -9.68 -10.08
C ASP A 94 -11.06 -9.93 -11.05
N ASN A 95 -10.91 -11.17 -11.53
CA ASN A 95 -9.84 -11.57 -12.44
C ASN A 95 -9.83 -10.79 -13.76
N SER A 96 -10.98 -10.24 -14.17
CA SER A 96 -11.08 -9.42 -15.37
C SER A 96 -10.34 -8.08 -15.25
N LEU A 97 -9.90 -7.71 -14.03
CA LEU A 97 -9.14 -6.48 -13.74
C LEU A 97 -7.63 -6.68 -13.71
N SER A 98 -7.10 -7.86 -14.06
CA SER A 98 -5.67 -8.18 -13.99
C SER A 98 -4.77 -7.17 -14.71
N ASP A 99 -5.20 -6.66 -15.87
CA ASP A 99 -4.47 -5.70 -16.68
C ASP A 99 -4.94 -4.24 -16.46
N TYR A 100 -5.86 -4.00 -15.52
CA TYR A 100 -6.29 -2.67 -15.14
C TYR A 100 -5.11 -1.89 -14.54
N GLN A 101 -4.93 -0.64 -14.99
CA GLN A 101 -3.79 0.18 -14.61
C GLN A 101 -4.03 0.89 -13.28
N VAL A 102 -3.11 0.72 -12.33
CA VAL A 102 -3.18 1.33 -11.00
C VAL A 102 -1.90 2.09 -10.66
N PRO A 103 -1.94 3.10 -9.78
CA PRO A 103 -0.74 3.70 -9.24
C PRO A 103 0.09 2.64 -8.50
N PRO A 104 1.40 2.54 -8.71
CA PRO A 104 2.23 1.58 -8.02
C PRO A 104 2.20 1.82 -6.50
N LEU A 105 2.23 0.73 -5.71
CA LEU A 105 2.18 0.74 -4.25
C LEU A 105 0.86 1.27 -3.67
N LEU A 106 -0.21 1.21 -4.45
CA LEU A 106 -1.55 1.58 -4.01
C LEU A 106 -1.98 0.75 -2.79
N ILE A 107 -1.94 -0.57 -2.93
CA ILE A 107 -2.39 -1.51 -1.90
C ILE A 107 -1.33 -1.68 -0.82
N GLN A 108 -0.06 -1.80 -1.23
CA GLN A 108 1.04 -2.00 -0.30
C GLN A 108 1.12 -0.89 0.75
N THR A 109 0.86 0.38 0.41
CA THR A 109 0.87 1.50 1.35
C THR A 109 -0.06 1.25 2.56
N PHE A 110 -1.22 0.64 2.34
CA PHE A 110 -2.16 0.32 3.42
C PHE A 110 -1.73 -0.91 4.22
N LEU A 111 -1.21 -1.95 3.57
CA LEU A 111 -0.64 -3.10 4.26
C LEU A 111 0.54 -2.70 5.17
N GLU A 112 1.45 -1.84 4.69
CA GLU A 112 2.55 -1.29 5.49
C GLU A 112 2.04 -0.53 6.71
N ASN A 113 1.02 0.32 6.54
CA ASN A 113 0.42 1.05 7.64
C ASN A 113 -0.24 0.12 8.66
N SER A 114 -1.02 -0.86 8.21
CA SER A 114 -1.64 -1.87 9.09
C SER A 114 -0.59 -2.61 9.91
N VAL A 115 0.49 -3.03 9.28
CA VAL A 115 1.61 -3.70 9.96
C VAL A 115 2.28 -2.79 10.98
N LYS A 116 2.55 -1.54 10.63
CA LYS A 116 3.23 -0.54 11.47
C LYS A 116 2.41 -0.19 12.70
N TYR A 117 1.14 0.15 12.53
CA TYR A 117 0.29 0.62 13.64
C TYR A 117 -0.20 -0.51 14.56
N ASN A 118 -0.17 -1.75 14.09
CA ASN A 118 -0.52 -2.93 14.89
C ASN A 118 0.70 -3.71 15.40
N ALA A 119 1.90 -3.14 15.31
CA ALA A 119 3.15 -3.81 15.72
C ALA A 119 3.15 -4.26 17.19
N GLN A 120 2.47 -3.53 18.08
CA GLN A 120 2.41 -3.83 19.52
C GLN A 120 1.20 -4.70 19.91
N SER A 121 0.26 -4.97 18.99
CA SER A 121 -0.90 -5.79 19.27
C SER A 121 -0.53 -7.27 19.36
N ASP A 122 -1.10 -8.00 20.34
CA ASP A 122 -0.94 -9.46 20.46
C ASP A 122 -1.98 -10.24 19.65
N LYS A 123 -2.93 -9.54 19.02
CA LYS A 123 -3.95 -10.16 18.17
C LYS A 123 -3.38 -10.53 16.80
N LEU A 124 -3.94 -11.58 16.19
CA LEU A 124 -3.72 -11.88 14.78
C LEU A 124 -4.19 -10.69 13.94
N LEU A 125 -3.28 -10.08 13.21
CA LEU A 125 -3.63 -9.03 12.26
C LEU A 125 -4.16 -9.68 10.98
N CYS A 126 -5.39 -9.32 10.60
CA CYS A 126 -5.98 -9.72 9.32
C CYS A 126 -6.08 -8.50 8.42
N PHE A 127 -5.43 -8.54 7.27
CA PHE A 127 -5.55 -7.51 6.23
C PHE A 127 -6.34 -8.07 5.06
N SER A 128 -7.40 -7.37 4.65
CA SER A 128 -8.31 -7.80 3.59
C SER A 128 -8.27 -6.83 2.41
N ILE A 129 -8.18 -7.40 1.22
CA ILE A 129 -8.21 -6.73 -0.07
C ILE A 129 -9.43 -7.25 -0.82
N HIS A 130 -10.35 -6.36 -1.20
CA HIS A 130 -11.47 -6.68 -2.07
C HIS A 130 -11.48 -5.70 -3.23
N ILE A 131 -11.45 -6.23 -4.47
CA ILE A 131 -11.37 -5.43 -5.70
C ILE A 131 -12.46 -5.88 -6.66
N GLU A 132 -13.34 -4.96 -7.06
CA GLU A 132 -14.45 -5.24 -7.95
C GLU A 132 -14.77 -4.07 -8.88
N LYS A 133 -15.50 -4.35 -9.97
CA LYS A 133 -16.13 -3.32 -10.78
C LYS A 133 -17.40 -2.84 -10.10
N THR A 134 -17.62 -1.54 -10.10
CA THR A 134 -18.79 -0.93 -9.48
C THR A 134 -19.24 0.30 -10.25
N PHE A 135 -20.40 0.85 -9.87
CA PHE A 135 -20.88 2.14 -10.34
C PHE A 135 -20.93 3.13 -9.17
N TYR A 136 -20.43 4.32 -9.40
CA TYR A 136 -20.51 5.41 -8.45
C TYR A 136 -20.96 6.69 -9.19
N ASN A 137 -22.08 7.29 -8.77
CA ASN A 137 -22.73 8.42 -9.48
C ASN A 137 -22.94 8.11 -10.98
N ASP A 138 -23.49 6.93 -11.29
CA ASP A 138 -23.78 6.43 -12.65
C ASP A 138 -22.56 6.29 -13.59
N LYS A 139 -21.35 6.36 -13.04
CA LYS A 139 -20.12 6.13 -13.78
C LYS A 139 -19.47 4.82 -13.35
N PRO A 140 -18.78 4.12 -14.28
CA PRO A 140 -18.08 2.88 -13.96
C PRO A 140 -16.76 3.17 -13.25
N TYR A 141 -16.52 2.45 -12.14
CA TYR A 141 -15.31 2.51 -11.33
C TYR A 141 -14.80 1.13 -10.98
N VAL A 142 -13.53 1.05 -10.63
CA VAL A 142 -12.95 -0.06 -9.89
C VAL A 142 -12.89 0.35 -8.43
N LEU A 143 -13.54 -0.42 -7.57
CA LEU A 143 -13.51 -0.26 -6.12
C LEU A 143 -12.39 -1.11 -5.54
N PHE A 144 -11.54 -0.48 -4.74
CA PHE A 144 -10.61 -1.12 -3.83
C PHE A 144 -11.12 -0.92 -2.41
N LYS A 145 -11.61 -1.98 -1.77
CA LYS A 145 -11.92 -2.00 -0.33
C LYS A 145 -10.76 -2.67 0.39
N LEU A 146 -10.02 -1.87 1.18
CA LEU A 146 -8.88 -2.31 1.98
C LEU A 146 -9.24 -2.17 3.45
N SER A 147 -9.07 -3.23 4.24
CA SER A 147 -9.44 -3.20 5.65
C SER A 147 -8.50 -4.02 6.51
N ASP A 148 -8.35 -3.63 7.78
CA ASP A 148 -7.65 -4.42 8.79
C ASP A 148 -8.42 -4.45 10.11
N ASN A 149 -8.25 -5.52 10.87
CA ASN A 149 -8.86 -5.74 12.18
C ASN A 149 -8.01 -5.22 13.34
N GLY A 150 -7.17 -4.24 13.09
CA GLY A 150 -6.26 -3.65 14.07
C GLY A 150 -6.94 -2.69 15.03
N VAL A 151 -6.25 -1.58 15.31
CA VAL A 151 -6.72 -0.57 16.28
C VAL A 151 -7.75 0.42 15.70
N GLY A 152 -8.00 0.36 14.40
CA GLY A 152 -8.82 1.35 13.68
C GLY A 152 -8.12 2.69 13.49
N TYR A 153 -8.76 3.60 12.77
CA TYR A 153 -8.32 4.98 12.65
C TYR A 153 -8.76 5.79 13.87
N GLY A 154 -7.85 6.52 14.51
CA GLY A 154 -8.23 7.51 15.54
C GLY A 154 -9.12 8.61 14.95
N LYS A 155 -9.98 9.23 15.78
CA LYS A 155 -10.92 10.27 15.33
C LYS A 155 -10.22 11.43 14.63
N ASP A 156 -9.20 12.01 15.27
CA ASP A 156 -8.43 13.14 14.70
C ASP A 156 -7.75 12.75 13.37
N MET A 157 -7.42 11.47 13.22
CA MET A 157 -6.86 10.91 12.01
C MET A 157 -7.90 10.84 10.90
N LEU A 158 -9.11 10.32 11.19
CA LEU A 158 -10.19 10.25 10.20
C LEU A 158 -10.57 11.64 9.68
N ASP A 159 -10.67 12.62 10.58
CA ASP A 159 -10.96 14.00 10.21
C ASP A 159 -9.90 14.54 9.24
N LYS A 160 -8.63 14.28 9.52
CA LYS A 160 -7.53 14.67 8.64
C LYS A 160 -7.54 13.89 7.31
N LEU A 161 -7.66 12.56 7.34
CA LEU A 161 -7.61 11.73 6.13
C LEU A 161 -8.75 12.01 5.16
N ASN A 162 -9.92 12.42 5.65
CA ASN A 162 -11.09 12.76 4.84
C ASN A 162 -11.20 14.26 4.50
N CYS A 163 -10.30 15.11 5.01
CA CYS A 163 -10.26 16.52 4.64
C CYS A 163 -9.67 16.71 3.23
N GLU A 164 -10.23 17.62 2.45
CA GLU A 164 -9.76 17.93 1.09
C GLU A 164 -8.53 18.86 1.06
N GLU A 165 -8.26 19.59 2.15
CA GLU A 165 -7.13 20.52 2.23
C GLU A 165 -5.81 19.79 2.42
N SER A 166 -5.00 19.74 1.37
CA SER A 166 -3.73 18.99 1.31
C SER A 166 -2.55 19.62 2.08
N ASP A 167 -2.68 20.83 2.61
CA ASP A 167 -1.54 21.60 3.13
C ASP A 167 -1.22 21.39 4.63
N LEU A 168 -2.02 20.57 5.33
CA LEU A 168 -1.88 20.34 6.77
C LEU A 168 -1.05 19.10 7.18
N TYR A 169 -0.36 18.44 6.23
CA TYR A 169 0.16 17.08 6.43
C TYR A 169 1.68 16.95 6.43
N GLU A 170 2.43 17.95 6.90
CA GLU A 170 3.90 17.87 6.79
C GLU A 170 4.56 16.78 7.66
N ASP A 171 3.91 16.26 8.72
CA ASP A 171 4.59 15.37 9.69
C ASP A 171 3.93 14.00 9.98
N TYR A 172 2.70 13.72 9.52
CA TYR A 172 2.00 12.47 9.84
C TYR A 172 1.46 11.77 8.59
N HIS A 173 1.77 10.46 8.44
CA HIS A 173 1.28 9.59 7.34
C HIS A 173 1.77 9.94 5.93
N VAL A 174 3.03 10.23 5.79
CA VAL A 174 3.72 10.50 4.50
C VAL A 174 3.31 9.53 3.38
N GLY A 175 3.11 8.24 3.69
CA GLY A 175 2.71 7.21 2.71
C GLY A 175 1.34 7.47 2.07
N ILE A 176 0.28 7.68 2.88
CA ILE A 176 -1.08 7.91 2.38
C ILE A 176 -1.18 9.26 1.66
N THR A 177 -0.55 10.29 2.21
CA THR A 177 -0.52 11.63 1.58
C THR A 177 0.15 11.59 0.21
N ASN A 178 1.28 10.90 0.10
CA ASN A 178 1.98 10.73 -1.17
C ASN A 178 1.16 9.91 -2.18
N LEU A 179 0.45 8.88 -1.71
CA LEU A 179 -0.45 8.10 -2.54
C LEU A 179 -1.61 8.96 -3.06
N LYS A 180 -2.27 9.76 -2.21
CA LYS A 180 -3.33 10.69 -2.63
C LYS A 180 -2.84 11.66 -3.70
N LYS A 181 -1.70 12.31 -3.49
CA LYS A 181 -1.07 13.22 -4.49
C LYS A 181 -0.78 12.51 -5.81
N ARG A 182 -0.35 11.25 -5.78
CA ARG A 182 -0.09 10.46 -6.98
C ARG A 182 -1.39 10.13 -7.71
N ILE A 183 -2.43 9.69 -6.99
CA ILE A 183 -3.75 9.42 -7.56
C ILE A 183 -4.31 10.69 -8.22
N GLU A 184 -4.22 11.82 -7.55
CA GLU A 184 -4.64 13.12 -8.08
C GLU A 184 -3.88 13.52 -9.36
N LEU A 185 -2.57 13.29 -9.41
CA LEU A 185 -1.76 13.56 -10.61
C LEU A 185 -2.12 12.66 -11.80
N ILE A 186 -2.59 11.43 -11.55
CA ILE A 186 -2.95 10.48 -12.60
C ILE A 186 -4.40 10.68 -13.06
N TYR A 187 -5.35 10.80 -12.12
CA TYR A 187 -6.79 10.78 -12.40
C TYR A 187 -7.46 12.16 -12.29
N GLY A 188 -6.71 13.22 -11.93
CA GLY A 188 -7.26 14.55 -11.69
C GLY A 188 -8.26 14.53 -10.55
N THR A 189 -9.52 14.94 -10.84
CA THR A 189 -10.62 14.93 -9.88
C THR A 189 -11.53 13.70 -10.00
N ASN A 190 -11.20 12.75 -10.90
CA ASN A 190 -12.03 11.58 -11.19
C ASN A 190 -11.70 10.38 -10.28
N TYR A 191 -11.55 10.58 -9.00
CA TYR A 191 -11.37 9.51 -8.02
C TYR A 191 -12.05 9.86 -6.71
N TYR A 192 -12.30 8.84 -5.87
CA TYR A 192 -12.81 9.06 -4.52
C TYR A 192 -12.04 8.16 -3.55
N ILE A 193 -11.72 8.73 -2.38
CA ILE A 193 -11.09 7.97 -1.28
C ILE A 193 -11.84 8.33 -0.02
N THR A 194 -12.27 7.30 0.72
CA THR A 194 -12.96 7.46 2.00
C THR A 194 -12.35 6.55 3.05
N PHE A 195 -12.12 7.08 4.23
CA PHE A 195 -11.60 6.38 5.39
C PHE A 195 -12.67 6.33 6.47
N TYR A 196 -12.90 5.16 7.05
CA TYR A 196 -13.84 4.99 8.16
C TYR A 196 -13.48 3.78 9.01
N ASN A 197 -14.11 3.65 10.17
CA ASN A 197 -14.07 2.45 10.97
C ASN A 197 -15.42 1.74 10.89
N GLU A 198 -15.39 0.41 10.66
CA GLU A 198 -16.56 -0.44 10.81
C GLU A 198 -16.89 -0.65 12.31
N PRO A 199 -18.12 -1.11 12.70
CA PRO A 199 -18.55 -1.23 14.10
C PRO A 199 -17.66 -2.12 14.91
N ALA A 200 -16.80 -2.86 14.58
CA ALA A 200 -15.84 -3.62 15.41
C ALA A 200 -14.49 -2.92 15.60
N GLY A 201 -14.36 -1.66 15.16
CA GLY A 201 -13.09 -0.93 15.13
C GLY A 201 -12.18 -1.30 13.97
N VAL A 202 -12.69 -2.03 12.97
CA VAL A 202 -11.96 -2.39 11.76
C VAL A 202 -11.68 -1.13 10.93
N ALA A 203 -10.41 -0.81 10.69
CA ALA A 203 -10.03 0.26 9.78
C ALA A 203 -10.43 -0.11 8.35
N CYS A 204 -11.13 0.77 7.66
CA CYS A 204 -11.56 0.53 6.29
C CYS A 204 -11.27 1.74 5.40
N THR A 205 -10.74 1.48 4.22
CA THR A 205 -10.50 2.47 3.17
C THR A 205 -11.18 2.02 1.90
N LEU A 206 -11.97 2.91 1.30
CA LEU A 206 -12.55 2.72 -0.02
C LEU A 206 -11.86 3.65 -1.01
N ILE A 207 -11.38 3.09 -2.12
CA ILE A 207 -10.77 3.85 -3.21
C ILE A 207 -11.52 3.50 -4.48
N TYR A 208 -12.08 4.51 -5.14
CA TYR A 208 -12.75 4.40 -6.42
C TYR A 208 -11.86 5.02 -7.49
N LEU A 209 -11.39 4.22 -8.43
CA LEU A 209 -10.63 4.67 -9.58
C LEU A 209 -11.47 4.47 -10.85
N PRO A 210 -11.47 5.42 -11.81
CA PRO A 210 -12.32 5.32 -13.00
C PRO A 210 -11.98 4.08 -13.82
N LEU A 211 -13.01 3.33 -14.27
CA LEU A 211 -12.83 2.14 -15.10
C LEU A 211 -12.48 2.47 -16.55
N GLU A 212 -12.88 3.65 -17.04
CA GLU A 212 -12.56 4.12 -18.39
C GLU A 212 -11.16 4.74 -18.43
N ASP A 213 -10.39 4.45 -19.49
CA ASP A 213 -9.05 4.95 -19.71
C ASP A 213 -9.01 6.48 -19.69
N THR A 214 -8.43 7.03 -18.64
CA THR A 214 -8.13 8.47 -18.52
C THR A 214 -6.65 8.72 -18.84
N ILE A 215 -6.10 8.00 -19.84
CA ILE A 215 -4.71 8.16 -20.27
C ILE A 215 -4.69 8.54 -21.74
#